data_15ade9b50e195b2130f1e8340be80b66
#
_entry.id   15ade9b50e195b2130f1e8340be80b66
#
_cell.length_a   1.000
_cell.length_b   1.000
_cell.length_c   1.000
_cell.angle_alpha   90.00
_cell.angle_beta   90.00
_cell.angle_gamma   90.00
#
_symmetry.space_group_name_H-M   'P 1'
#
loop_
_entity.id
_entity.type
_entity.pdbx_description
1 polymer ?
#
loop_
_entity_poly.entity_id
_entity_poly.type
_entity_poly.pdbx_seq_one_letter_code
_entity_poly.pdbx_strand_id
1 'polypeptide(L)'
;MARRTKKTDKATAAARPSIVPELLPAPVPDDEIDAAYDEIRTLARDVALAVHIEVGAIIVRRFYGGDLGAWRDRGPKDASFRKLAAKFERDDAAPDGTSATGLHRAVSIFVMDQQFGVSDRKHLTLTHVRALIGLAEGHQARLLTEANDRRWSIERVEREVAKIRKKEGRARGRPPLPGFVKDVTRLRKLLESGDALFADLDQADRMEDADVQGALETIASMASRLQGVRERLEARLSRPIP
;
A
#
# COMPACT_ATOMS: atom_id res chain seq x y z
N MET A 1 -3.35 9.41 -84.38
CA MET A 1 -3.49 8.16 -83.58
C MET A 1 -2.09 7.59 -83.35
N ALA A 2 -1.52 7.82 -82.17
CA ALA A 2 -0.14 7.38 -81.83
C ALA A 2 -0.24 6.35 -80.73
N ARG A 3 0.15 5.14 -81.03
CA ARG A 3 0.22 3.96 -80.10
C ARG A 3 1.46 4.11 -79.24
N ARG A 4 1.27 4.24 -77.94
CA ARG A 4 2.33 4.33 -76.93
C ARG A 4 2.66 2.89 -76.49
N THR A 5 3.86 2.41 -76.85
CA THR A 5 4.43 1.13 -76.45
C THR A 5 4.92 1.21 -75.01
N LYS A 6 4.42 0.36 -74.13
CA LYS A 6 4.85 0.19 -72.73
C LYS A 6 6.13 -0.62 -72.69
N LYS A 7 7.23 0.00 -72.24
CA LYS A 7 8.52 -0.62 -71.99
C LYS A 7 8.46 -1.25 -70.58
N THR A 8 8.51 -2.56 -70.51
CA THR A 8 8.58 -3.33 -69.23
C THR A 8 10.04 -3.39 -68.82
N ASP A 9 10.38 -2.63 -67.77
CA ASP A 9 11.68 -2.73 -67.14
C ASP A 9 11.69 -4.00 -66.25
N LYS A 10 12.55 -4.91 -66.67
CA LYS A 10 12.84 -6.17 -65.95
C LYS A 10 13.78 -5.84 -64.81
N ALA A 11 13.21 -5.68 -63.60
CA ALA A 11 14.00 -5.46 -62.38
C ALA A 11 14.83 -6.72 -62.09
N THR A 12 16.13 -6.53 -62.13
CA THR A 12 17.14 -7.51 -61.76
C THR A 12 17.01 -7.80 -60.23
N ALA A 13 16.60 -9.01 -59.90
CA ALA A 13 16.54 -9.47 -58.50
C ALA A 13 17.97 -9.50 -57.95
N ALA A 14 18.29 -8.56 -57.09
CA ALA A 14 19.53 -8.59 -56.30
C ALA A 14 19.51 -9.79 -55.41
N ALA A 15 20.51 -10.66 -55.54
CA ALA A 15 20.73 -11.82 -54.68
C ALA A 15 20.83 -11.36 -53.21
N ARG A 16 19.94 -11.86 -52.36
CA ARG A 16 20.03 -11.66 -50.91
C ARG A 16 21.32 -12.31 -50.41
N PRO A 17 22.14 -11.60 -49.57
CA PRO A 17 23.29 -12.22 -48.99
C PRO A 17 22.83 -13.43 -48.15
N SER A 18 23.46 -14.56 -48.40
CA SER A 18 23.28 -15.80 -47.63
C SER A 18 23.71 -15.51 -46.20
N ILE A 19 22.74 -15.45 -45.29
CA ILE A 19 23.01 -15.33 -43.86
C ILE A 19 23.67 -16.64 -43.46
N VAL A 20 24.97 -16.60 -43.23
CA VAL A 20 25.70 -17.68 -42.59
C VAL A 20 24.98 -17.91 -41.25
N PRO A 21 24.56 -19.10 -40.88
CA PRO A 21 23.96 -19.32 -39.56
C PRO A 21 25.01 -18.97 -38.53
N GLU A 22 24.82 -17.79 -37.91
CA GLU A 22 25.59 -17.37 -36.76
C GLU A 22 25.38 -18.47 -35.70
N LEU A 23 26.48 -19.10 -35.28
CA LEU A 23 26.44 -20.13 -34.23
C LEU A 23 25.73 -19.49 -33.05
N LEU A 24 24.50 -19.93 -32.78
CA LEU A 24 23.80 -19.54 -31.55
C LEU A 24 24.74 -19.87 -30.38
N PRO A 25 24.98 -18.93 -29.46
CA PRO A 25 25.80 -19.20 -28.28
C PRO A 25 25.24 -20.42 -27.56
N ALA A 26 26.13 -21.24 -27.03
CA ALA A 26 25.74 -22.41 -26.25
C ALA A 26 24.76 -22.00 -25.16
N PRO A 27 23.71 -22.81 -24.87
CA PRO A 27 22.78 -22.48 -23.79
C PRO A 27 23.55 -22.28 -22.48
N VAL A 28 23.21 -21.21 -21.74
CA VAL A 28 23.77 -20.93 -20.44
C VAL A 28 23.39 -22.07 -19.50
N PRO A 29 24.34 -22.67 -18.74
CA PRO A 29 24.03 -23.71 -17.77
C PRO A 29 23.05 -23.22 -16.69
N ASP A 30 22.19 -24.10 -16.18
CA ASP A 30 21.18 -23.75 -15.19
C ASP A 30 21.78 -23.22 -13.88
N ASP A 31 22.93 -23.73 -13.46
CA ASP A 31 23.66 -23.26 -12.29
C ASP A 31 24.16 -21.80 -12.43
N GLU A 32 24.56 -21.38 -13.63
CA GLU A 32 24.90 -19.98 -13.90
C GLU A 32 23.66 -19.08 -13.89
N ILE A 33 22.51 -19.60 -14.35
CA ILE A 33 21.23 -18.89 -14.29
C ILE A 33 20.79 -18.70 -12.85
N ASP A 34 20.89 -19.75 -12.02
CA ASP A 34 20.56 -19.71 -10.60
C ASP A 34 21.51 -18.77 -9.83
N ALA A 35 22.80 -18.80 -10.12
CA ALA A 35 23.77 -17.88 -9.53
C ALA A 35 23.48 -16.42 -9.87
N ALA A 36 23.18 -16.13 -11.15
CA ALA A 36 22.80 -14.79 -11.58
C ALA A 36 21.49 -14.33 -10.94
N TYR A 37 20.50 -15.22 -10.81
CA TYR A 37 19.25 -14.92 -10.12
C TYR A 37 19.46 -14.53 -8.65
N ASP A 38 20.28 -15.31 -7.91
CA ASP A 38 20.56 -15.03 -6.51
C ASP A 38 21.36 -13.73 -6.32
N GLU A 39 22.28 -13.44 -7.21
CA GLU A 39 23.03 -12.18 -7.21
C GLU A 39 22.12 -10.98 -7.47
N ILE A 40 21.31 -11.03 -8.52
CA ILE A 40 20.34 -9.96 -8.85
C ILE A 40 19.34 -9.77 -7.71
N ARG A 41 18.82 -10.85 -7.15
CA ARG A 41 17.88 -10.82 -6.03
C ARG A 41 18.51 -10.18 -4.78
N THR A 42 19.76 -10.47 -4.49
CA THR A 42 20.50 -9.88 -3.37
C THR A 42 20.71 -8.39 -3.59
N LEU A 43 21.15 -8.00 -4.78
CA LEU A 43 21.33 -6.59 -5.14
C LEU A 43 20.03 -5.80 -5.02
N ALA A 44 18.92 -6.31 -5.59
CA ALA A 44 17.63 -5.66 -5.51
C ALA A 44 17.13 -5.47 -4.06
N ARG A 45 17.39 -6.45 -3.20
CA ARG A 45 17.06 -6.39 -1.78
C ARG A 45 17.84 -5.31 -1.05
N ASP A 46 19.15 -5.26 -1.27
CA ASP A 46 20.05 -4.35 -0.58
C ASP A 46 19.84 -2.91 -1.03
N VAL A 47 19.59 -2.70 -2.32
CA VAL A 47 19.22 -1.38 -2.85
C VAL A 47 17.91 -0.88 -2.23
N ALA A 48 16.88 -1.72 -2.11
CA ALA A 48 15.59 -1.31 -1.54
C ALA A 48 15.72 -0.86 -0.08
N LEU A 49 16.52 -1.56 0.74
CA LEU A 49 16.76 -1.18 2.13
C LEU A 49 17.60 0.10 2.21
N ALA A 50 18.69 0.19 1.45
CA ALA A 50 19.59 1.33 1.43
C ALA A 50 18.86 2.62 0.98
N VAL A 51 18.01 2.54 -0.04
CA VAL A 51 17.20 3.69 -0.48
C VAL A 51 16.28 4.19 0.63
N HIS A 52 15.63 3.28 1.39
CA HIS A 52 14.76 3.71 2.49
C HIS A 52 15.55 4.34 3.65
N ILE A 53 16.74 3.84 3.95
CA ILE A 53 17.63 4.42 4.96
C ILE A 53 18.04 5.84 4.53
N GLU A 54 18.47 6.01 3.27
CA GLU A 54 18.92 7.30 2.76
C GLU A 54 17.79 8.33 2.67
N VAL A 55 16.60 7.92 2.21
CA VAL A 55 15.40 8.78 2.24
C VAL A 55 15.08 9.21 3.67
N GLY A 56 15.16 8.29 4.63
CA GLY A 56 14.98 8.61 6.05
C GLY A 56 16.01 9.63 6.57
N ALA A 57 17.29 9.43 6.22
CA ALA A 57 18.39 10.34 6.57
C ALA A 57 18.18 11.75 6.01
N ILE A 58 17.78 11.86 4.73
CA ILE A 58 17.48 13.15 4.09
C ILE A 58 16.36 13.87 4.84
N ILE A 59 15.28 13.15 5.18
CA ILE A 59 14.15 13.73 5.90
C ILE A 59 14.56 14.21 7.29
N VAL A 60 15.30 13.39 8.05
CA VAL A 60 15.77 13.75 9.41
C VAL A 60 16.66 14.98 9.32
N ARG A 61 17.60 15.01 8.40
CA ARG A 61 18.50 16.15 8.20
C ARG A 61 17.72 17.43 7.81
N ARG A 62 16.77 17.33 6.87
CA ARG A 62 16.06 18.50 6.33
C ARG A 62 14.92 19.00 7.23
N PHE A 63 14.20 18.11 7.89
CA PHE A 63 12.99 18.48 8.66
C PHE A 63 13.25 18.58 10.16
N TYR A 64 14.32 17.98 10.65
CA TYR A 64 14.64 17.88 12.07
C TYR A 64 16.06 18.35 12.39
N GLY A 65 16.77 18.96 11.43
CA GLY A 65 18.14 19.43 11.64
C GLY A 65 19.14 18.33 11.97
N GLY A 66 18.83 17.07 11.67
CA GLY A 66 19.65 15.92 12.06
C GLY A 66 19.35 15.37 13.45
N ASP A 67 18.45 15.99 14.21
CA ASP A 67 18.14 15.59 15.59
C ASP A 67 17.06 14.49 15.61
N LEU A 68 17.46 13.29 16.03
CA LEU A 68 16.55 12.14 16.22
C LEU A 68 15.62 12.32 17.44
N GLY A 69 16.01 13.12 18.44
CA GLY A 69 15.16 13.47 19.56
C GLY A 69 13.96 14.28 19.08
N ALA A 70 14.20 15.30 18.28
CA ALA A 70 13.13 16.10 17.68
C ALA A 70 12.14 15.28 16.84
N TRP A 71 12.61 14.21 16.18
CA TRP A 71 11.73 13.24 15.52
C TRP A 71 10.87 12.46 16.52
N ARG A 72 11.47 11.97 17.61
CA ARG A 72 10.77 11.17 18.64
C ARG A 72 9.72 11.98 19.38
N ASP A 73 10.04 13.21 19.74
CA ASP A 73 9.16 14.12 20.50
C ASP A 73 7.95 14.59 19.70
N ARG A 74 7.86 14.20 18.42
CA ARG A 74 6.74 14.52 17.53
C ARG A 74 6.35 16.00 17.56
N GLY A 75 7.32 16.87 17.57
CA GLY A 75 7.09 18.32 17.51
C GLY A 75 6.12 18.72 16.39
N PRO A 76 5.53 19.91 16.41
CA PRO A 76 4.54 20.37 15.44
C PRO A 76 5.13 20.29 14.01
N LYS A 77 4.60 19.39 13.19
CA LYS A 77 5.16 19.05 11.87
C LYS A 77 4.27 19.55 10.76
N ASP A 78 3.79 20.70 10.82
CA ASP A 78 3.02 21.42 9.78
C ASP A 78 2.73 20.58 8.49
N ALA A 79 2.21 19.38 8.67
CA ALA A 79 1.89 18.42 7.62
C ALA A 79 3.04 18.16 6.60
N SER A 80 4.33 18.36 6.98
CA SER A 80 5.50 18.30 6.09
C SER A 80 5.60 17.02 5.26
N PHE A 81 5.27 15.85 5.85
CA PHE A 81 5.21 14.59 5.10
C PHE A 81 4.13 14.57 4.02
N ARG A 82 2.95 15.16 4.29
CA ARG A 82 1.87 15.26 3.30
C ARG A 82 2.24 16.24 2.19
N LYS A 83 2.85 17.38 2.53
CA LYS A 83 3.33 18.36 1.56
C LYS A 83 4.41 17.77 0.66
N LEU A 84 5.34 17.00 1.24
CA LEU A 84 6.38 16.30 0.47
C LEU A 84 5.78 15.21 -0.44
N ALA A 85 4.89 14.38 0.09
CA ALA A 85 4.20 13.34 -0.69
C ALA A 85 3.43 13.96 -1.87
N ALA A 86 2.70 15.06 -1.64
CA ALA A 86 1.97 15.75 -2.70
C ALA A 86 2.87 16.35 -3.81
N LYS A 87 4.15 16.63 -3.52
CA LYS A 87 5.11 16.99 -4.56
C LYS A 87 5.49 15.79 -5.42
N PHE A 88 5.71 14.63 -4.79
CA PHE A 88 6.00 13.39 -5.51
C PHE A 88 4.81 12.91 -6.36
N GLU A 89 3.57 13.07 -5.89
CA GLU A 89 2.37 12.72 -6.66
C GLU A 89 2.24 13.50 -7.99
N ARG A 90 2.92 14.64 -8.11
CA ARG A 90 2.95 15.47 -9.32
C ARG A 90 4.13 15.15 -10.25
N ASP A 91 4.99 14.25 -9.81
CA ASP A 91 6.20 13.86 -10.53
C ASP A 91 6.03 12.42 -11.02
N ASP A 92 5.88 12.25 -12.32
CA ASP A 92 5.70 10.91 -12.95
C ASP A 92 6.92 9.99 -12.75
N ALA A 93 8.08 10.53 -12.36
CA ALA A 93 9.29 9.79 -12.06
C ALA A 93 9.49 9.52 -10.56
N ALA A 94 8.45 9.72 -9.74
CA ALA A 94 8.56 9.54 -8.30
C ALA A 94 8.90 8.10 -7.93
N PRO A 95 9.88 7.88 -7.04
CA PRO A 95 10.22 6.54 -6.57
C PRO A 95 9.07 5.89 -5.78
N ASP A 96 8.99 4.57 -5.81
CA ASP A 96 8.06 3.82 -4.99
C ASP A 96 8.23 4.15 -3.48
N GLY A 97 7.11 4.23 -2.77
CA GLY A 97 7.14 4.44 -1.32
C GLY A 97 7.20 5.90 -0.87
N THR A 98 7.02 6.88 -1.78
CA THR A 98 7.01 8.33 -1.48
C THR A 98 5.69 8.86 -0.91
N SER A 99 4.70 8.01 -0.65
CA SER A 99 3.50 8.42 0.12
C SER A 99 3.87 8.90 1.52
N ALA A 100 3.03 9.73 2.14
CA ALA A 100 3.27 10.24 3.50
C ALA A 100 3.56 9.11 4.52
N THR A 101 2.86 7.98 4.41
CA THR A 101 3.11 6.78 5.23
C THR A 101 4.44 6.12 4.88
N GLY A 102 4.80 6.07 3.60
CA GLY A 102 6.08 5.54 3.12
C GLY A 102 7.25 6.35 3.65
N LEU A 103 7.18 7.68 3.54
CA LEU A 103 8.19 8.60 4.07
C LEU A 103 8.36 8.47 5.58
N HIS A 104 7.26 8.35 6.34
CA HIS A 104 7.31 8.10 7.78
C HIS A 104 8.01 6.76 8.11
N ARG A 105 7.73 5.71 7.32
CA ARG A 105 8.40 4.41 7.48
C ARG A 105 9.89 4.50 7.16
N ALA A 106 10.28 5.25 6.14
CA ALA A 106 11.68 5.46 5.79
C ALA A 106 12.45 6.09 6.95
N VAL A 107 11.90 7.12 7.61
CA VAL A 107 12.50 7.70 8.81
C VAL A 107 12.59 6.67 9.94
N SER A 108 11.55 5.88 10.17
CA SER A 108 11.58 4.85 11.22
C SER A 108 12.65 3.78 10.96
N ILE A 109 12.87 3.41 9.69
CA ILE A 109 13.92 2.47 9.26
C ILE A 109 15.30 3.09 9.47
N PHE A 110 15.50 4.35 9.09
CA PHE A 110 16.75 5.08 9.34
C PHE A 110 17.08 5.12 10.83
N VAL A 111 16.11 5.45 11.69
CA VAL A 111 16.29 5.45 13.15
C VAL A 111 16.70 4.07 13.67
N MET A 112 16.07 3.00 13.17
CA MET A 112 16.44 1.62 13.52
C MET A 112 17.85 1.27 13.02
N ASP A 113 18.25 1.76 11.85
CA ASP A 113 19.60 1.56 11.32
C ASP A 113 20.64 2.23 12.21
N GLN A 114 20.44 3.49 12.56
CA GLN A 114 21.33 4.24 13.47
C GLN A 114 21.46 3.61 14.86
N GLN A 115 20.41 2.93 15.32
CA GLN A 115 20.42 2.31 16.66
C GLN A 115 20.98 0.88 16.67
N PHE A 116 20.72 0.11 15.61
CA PHE A 116 20.92 -1.33 15.63
C PHE A 116 21.79 -1.84 14.45
N GLY A 117 22.29 -0.96 13.58
CA GLY A 117 23.11 -1.36 12.43
C GLY A 117 22.37 -2.33 11.50
N VAL A 118 21.17 -1.93 11.04
CA VAL A 118 20.34 -2.79 10.19
C VAL A 118 20.99 -3.04 8.84
N SER A 119 21.67 -2.03 8.27
CA SER A 119 22.41 -2.10 7.00
C SER A 119 23.54 -3.14 7.02
N ASP A 120 24.14 -3.40 8.18
CA ASP A 120 25.25 -4.36 8.33
C ASP A 120 24.77 -5.83 8.40
N ARG A 121 23.45 -6.06 8.42
CA ARG A 121 22.85 -7.39 8.65
C ARG A 121 22.46 -8.07 7.34
N LYS A 122 23.25 -9.04 6.91
CA LYS A 122 23.18 -9.70 5.59
C LYS A 122 21.84 -10.40 5.28
N HIS A 123 21.09 -10.82 6.30
CA HIS A 123 19.87 -11.63 6.09
C HIS A 123 18.58 -10.85 6.31
N LEU A 124 18.67 -9.57 6.68
CA LEU A 124 17.49 -8.72 6.84
C LEU A 124 17.11 -8.06 5.53
N THR A 125 15.83 -8.07 5.23
CA THR A 125 15.25 -7.35 4.10
C THR A 125 14.44 -6.17 4.59
N LEU A 126 14.10 -5.23 3.69
CA LEU A 126 13.21 -4.14 3.97
C LEU A 126 11.89 -4.60 4.65
N THR A 127 11.36 -5.75 4.23
CA THR A 127 10.11 -6.28 4.78
C THR A 127 10.27 -6.75 6.23
N HIS A 128 11.40 -7.37 6.58
CA HIS A 128 11.73 -7.74 7.96
C HIS A 128 11.76 -6.51 8.86
N VAL A 129 12.46 -5.47 8.44
CA VAL A 129 12.59 -4.23 9.21
C VAL A 129 11.24 -3.52 9.36
N ARG A 130 10.45 -3.46 8.28
CA ARG A 130 9.09 -2.88 8.31
C ARG A 130 8.16 -3.56 9.31
N ALA A 131 8.25 -4.88 9.45
CA ALA A 131 7.42 -5.63 10.39
C ALA A 131 7.68 -5.22 11.85
N LEU A 132 8.89 -4.76 12.17
CA LEU A 132 9.32 -4.38 13.53
C LEU A 132 8.97 -2.93 13.90
N ILE A 133 8.59 -2.09 12.93
CA ILE A 133 8.23 -0.69 13.19
C ILE A 133 7.10 -0.62 14.24
N GLY A 134 7.30 0.23 15.24
CA GLY A 134 6.35 0.46 16.32
C GLY A 134 6.41 -0.53 17.48
N LEU A 135 7.32 -1.50 17.48
CA LEU A 135 7.66 -2.25 18.68
C LEU A 135 8.57 -1.43 19.60
N ALA A 136 8.61 -1.79 20.88
CA ALA A 136 9.58 -1.22 21.83
C ALA A 136 11.02 -1.59 21.39
N GLU A 137 11.98 -0.70 21.64
CA GLU A 137 13.38 -0.82 21.21
C GLU A 137 14.01 -2.16 21.61
N GLY A 138 13.78 -2.64 22.84
CA GLY A 138 14.29 -3.94 23.29
C GLY A 138 13.75 -5.13 22.48
N HIS A 139 12.51 -5.05 22.01
CA HIS A 139 11.95 -6.08 21.13
C HIS A 139 12.47 -5.96 19.70
N GLN A 140 12.69 -4.74 19.22
CA GLN A 140 13.31 -4.51 17.91
C GLN A 140 14.73 -5.10 17.86
N ALA A 141 15.57 -4.71 18.81
CA ALA A 141 16.96 -5.20 18.90
C ALA A 141 17.02 -6.74 18.92
N ARG A 142 16.23 -7.37 19.81
CA ARG A 142 16.18 -8.82 19.93
C ARG A 142 15.76 -9.51 18.63
N LEU A 143 14.62 -9.06 18.05
CA LEU A 143 14.10 -9.70 16.84
C LEU A 143 14.99 -9.48 15.62
N LEU A 144 15.64 -8.30 15.48
CA LEU A 144 16.62 -8.06 14.43
C LEU A 144 17.79 -9.02 14.52
N THR A 145 18.34 -9.24 15.72
CA THR A 145 19.43 -10.17 15.95
C THR A 145 19.01 -11.60 15.67
N GLU A 146 17.89 -12.06 16.29
CA GLU A 146 17.43 -13.44 16.08
C GLU A 146 17.05 -13.72 14.61
N ALA A 147 16.41 -12.77 13.93
CA ALA A 147 16.04 -12.93 12.53
C ALA A 147 17.26 -12.99 11.60
N ASN A 148 18.28 -12.17 11.85
CA ASN A 148 19.53 -12.21 11.10
C ASN A 148 20.29 -13.51 11.32
N ASP A 149 20.55 -13.87 12.59
CA ASP A 149 21.43 -14.99 12.96
C ASP A 149 20.83 -16.35 12.58
N ARG A 150 19.50 -16.46 12.71
CA ARG A 150 18.77 -17.69 12.40
C ARG A 150 18.13 -17.67 11.01
N ARG A 151 18.39 -16.67 10.19
CA ARG A 151 17.85 -16.50 8.83
C ARG A 151 16.32 -16.71 8.78
N TRP A 152 15.60 -16.03 9.66
CA TRP A 152 14.15 -16.19 9.72
C TRP A 152 13.46 -15.71 8.43
N SER A 153 12.41 -16.42 8.03
CA SER A 153 11.51 -15.91 7.00
C SER A 153 10.64 -14.77 7.54
N ILE A 154 10.11 -13.96 6.65
CA ILE A 154 9.24 -12.84 7.01
C ILE A 154 8.01 -13.31 7.81
N GLU A 155 7.41 -14.44 7.46
CA GLU A 155 6.23 -14.99 8.14
C GLU A 155 6.58 -15.37 9.58
N ARG A 156 7.81 -15.82 9.85
CA ARG A 156 8.27 -16.11 11.20
C ARG A 156 8.41 -14.82 12.01
N VAL A 157 9.04 -13.79 11.44
CA VAL A 157 9.15 -12.47 12.09
C VAL A 157 7.77 -11.91 12.40
N GLU A 158 6.84 -11.92 11.45
CA GLU A 158 5.48 -11.43 11.66
C GLU A 158 4.73 -12.19 12.76
N ARG A 159 4.90 -13.51 12.85
CA ARG A 159 4.34 -14.31 13.94
C ARG A 159 4.87 -13.90 15.31
N GLU A 160 6.18 -13.68 15.45
CA GLU A 160 6.79 -13.23 16.70
C GLU A 160 6.32 -11.80 17.06
N VAL A 161 6.26 -10.91 16.10
CA VAL A 161 5.70 -9.56 16.26
C VAL A 161 4.24 -9.62 16.72
N ALA A 162 3.43 -10.49 16.14
CA ALA A 162 2.03 -10.68 16.54
C ALA A 162 1.90 -11.17 17.99
N LYS A 163 2.76 -12.08 18.42
CA LYS A 163 2.81 -12.56 19.82
C LYS A 163 3.11 -11.43 20.80
N ILE A 164 4.11 -10.59 20.48
CA ILE A 164 4.49 -9.44 21.31
C ILE A 164 3.33 -8.45 21.40
N ARG A 165 2.76 -8.05 20.26
CA ARG A 165 1.62 -7.10 20.22
C ARG A 165 0.40 -7.62 20.98
N LYS A 166 0.14 -8.93 20.93
CA LYS A 166 -0.94 -9.59 21.70
C LYS A 166 -0.64 -9.51 23.20
N LYS A 167 0.61 -9.80 23.61
CA LYS A 167 1.03 -9.77 25.03
C LYS A 167 0.99 -8.35 25.60
N GLU A 168 1.37 -7.33 24.80
CA GLU A 168 1.35 -5.94 25.21
C GLU A 168 -0.07 -5.31 25.20
N GLY A 169 -1.11 -6.08 24.89
CA GLY A 169 -2.48 -5.57 24.79
C GLY A 169 -2.68 -4.57 23.65
N ARG A 170 -1.70 -4.41 22.78
CA ARG A 170 -1.78 -3.52 21.60
C ARG A 170 -2.59 -4.21 20.51
N ALA A 171 -3.91 -4.16 20.64
CA ALA A 171 -4.79 -4.51 19.53
C ALA A 171 -4.41 -3.66 18.31
N ARG A 172 -4.24 -4.30 17.14
CA ARG A 172 -3.96 -3.60 15.88
C ARG A 172 -5.09 -2.62 15.58
N GLY A 173 -4.77 -1.33 15.61
CA GLY A 173 -5.66 -0.29 15.14
C GLY A 173 -6.75 0.14 16.13
N ARG A 174 -7.53 1.10 15.68
CA ARG A 174 -8.74 1.55 16.37
C ARG A 174 -9.68 0.35 16.56
N PRO A 175 -10.30 0.17 17.74
CA PRO A 175 -11.32 -0.86 17.93
C PRO A 175 -12.27 -0.87 16.73
N PRO A 176 -12.62 -2.03 16.19
CA PRO A 176 -13.52 -2.09 15.07
C PRO A 176 -14.81 -1.37 15.44
N LEU A 177 -15.23 -0.44 14.58
CA LEU A 177 -16.52 0.25 14.77
C LEU A 177 -17.62 -0.80 14.91
N PRO A 178 -18.52 -0.65 15.88
CA PRO A 178 -19.68 -1.51 16.00
C PRO A 178 -20.38 -1.70 14.65
N GLY A 179 -20.91 -2.90 14.42
CA GLY A 179 -21.53 -3.24 13.12
C GLY A 179 -22.57 -2.20 12.69
N PHE A 180 -23.41 -1.76 13.62
CA PHE A 180 -24.46 -0.75 13.35
C PHE A 180 -23.89 0.57 12.82
N VAL A 181 -22.70 1.03 13.28
CA VAL A 181 -22.07 2.27 12.78
C VAL A 181 -21.62 2.10 11.33
N LYS A 182 -21.15 0.91 10.97
CA LYS A 182 -20.80 0.59 9.57
C LYS A 182 -22.05 0.59 8.69
N ASP A 183 -23.15 0.05 9.21
CA ASP A 183 -24.42 -0.03 8.48
C ASP A 183 -25.06 1.35 8.30
N VAL A 184 -25.04 2.20 9.33
CA VAL A 184 -25.45 3.62 9.22
C VAL A 184 -24.57 4.37 8.21
N THR A 185 -23.27 4.11 8.20
CA THR A 185 -22.35 4.72 7.21
C THR A 185 -22.65 4.26 5.77
N ARG A 186 -23.03 2.99 5.60
CA ARG A 186 -23.46 2.47 4.29
C ARG A 186 -24.77 3.09 3.84
N LEU A 187 -25.75 3.16 4.73
CA LEU A 187 -27.04 3.82 4.46
C LEU A 187 -26.83 5.29 4.08
N ARG A 188 -25.98 6.01 4.81
CA ARG A 188 -25.64 7.39 4.48
C ARG A 188 -25.06 7.51 3.07
N LYS A 189 -24.09 6.66 2.70
CA LYS A 189 -23.52 6.65 1.33
C LYS A 189 -24.57 6.35 0.26
N LEU A 190 -25.50 5.44 0.54
CA LEU A 190 -26.59 5.14 -0.37
C LEU A 190 -27.52 6.35 -0.54
N LEU A 191 -27.83 7.06 0.53
CA LEU A 191 -28.65 8.28 0.49
C LEU A 191 -27.93 9.45 -0.20
N GLU A 192 -26.60 9.57 -0.02
CA GLU A 192 -25.78 10.57 -0.71
C GLU A 192 -25.65 10.31 -2.22
N SER A 193 -25.79 9.05 -2.65
CA SER A 193 -25.89 8.66 -4.07
C SER A 193 -27.34 8.68 -4.59
N GLY A 194 -28.21 9.39 -3.91
CA GLY A 194 -29.68 9.34 -3.98
C GLY A 194 -30.33 9.49 -5.35
N ASP A 195 -29.72 10.23 -6.26
CA ASP A 195 -30.25 10.38 -7.62
C ASP A 195 -30.30 9.06 -8.40
N ALA A 196 -29.41 8.11 -8.08
CA ALA A 196 -29.39 6.80 -8.70
C ALA A 196 -30.34 5.78 -8.02
N LEU A 197 -30.58 5.93 -6.70
CA LEU A 197 -31.38 4.98 -5.91
C LEU A 197 -32.89 5.16 -6.14
N PHE A 198 -33.30 6.36 -6.48
CA PHE A 198 -34.70 6.74 -6.69
C PHE A 198 -34.96 7.25 -8.11
N ALA A 199 -34.00 6.99 -9.05
CA ALA A 199 -34.17 7.41 -10.45
C ALA A 199 -35.40 6.82 -11.11
N ASP A 200 -35.87 5.67 -10.63
CA ASP A 200 -37.03 4.96 -11.16
C ASP A 200 -38.34 5.24 -10.40
N LEU A 201 -38.32 6.20 -9.46
CA LEU A 201 -39.52 6.52 -8.67
C LEU A 201 -40.70 6.97 -9.56
N ASP A 202 -40.42 7.58 -10.70
CA ASP A 202 -41.43 7.98 -11.71
C ASP A 202 -42.14 6.75 -12.34
N GLN A 203 -41.60 5.54 -12.13
CA GLN A 203 -42.22 4.30 -12.57
C GLN A 203 -43.19 3.70 -11.53
N ALA A 204 -43.28 4.29 -10.33
CA ALA A 204 -44.16 3.80 -9.27
C ALA A 204 -45.64 3.73 -9.74
N ASP A 205 -46.05 4.64 -10.62
CA ASP A 205 -47.42 4.63 -11.23
C ASP A 205 -47.68 3.39 -12.12
N ARG A 206 -46.65 2.62 -12.45
CA ARG A 206 -46.74 1.40 -13.27
C ARG A 206 -46.65 0.12 -12.45
N MET A 207 -46.38 0.24 -11.13
CA MET A 207 -46.31 -0.89 -10.23
C MET A 207 -47.74 -1.40 -9.89
N GLU A 208 -47.81 -2.69 -9.57
CA GLU A 208 -49.05 -3.24 -9.00
C GLU A 208 -49.24 -2.74 -7.56
N ASP A 209 -50.50 -2.50 -7.17
CA ASP A 209 -50.84 -1.97 -5.84
C ASP A 209 -50.22 -2.81 -4.70
N ALA A 210 -50.11 -4.12 -4.88
CA ALA A 210 -49.53 -5.01 -3.93
C ALA A 210 -47.99 -4.75 -3.72
N ASP A 211 -47.26 -4.43 -4.80
CA ASP A 211 -45.85 -4.10 -4.74
C ASP A 211 -45.61 -2.73 -4.10
N VAL A 212 -46.46 -1.75 -4.43
CA VAL A 212 -46.44 -0.42 -3.79
C VAL A 212 -46.70 -0.54 -2.30
N GLN A 213 -47.69 -1.34 -1.89
CA GLN A 213 -48.00 -1.59 -0.48
C GLN A 213 -46.80 -2.26 0.25
N GLY A 214 -46.18 -3.29 -0.34
CA GLY A 214 -45.01 -3.97 0.20
C GLY A 214 -43.80 -3.03 0.36
N ALA A 215 -43.60 -2.13 -0.60
CA ALA A 215 -42.52 -1.11 -0.53
C ALA A 215 -42.82 -0.11 0.62
N LEU A 216 -44.04 0.35 0.78
CA LEU A 216 -44.43 1.25 1.87
C LEU A 216 -44.26 0.62 3.24
N GLU A 217 -44.65 -0.64 3.41
CA GLU A 217 -44.45 -1.39 4.65
C GLU A 217 -42.97 -1.57 4.99
N THR A 218 -42.16 -1.85 3.97
CA THR A 218 -40.69 -1.98 4.14
C THR A 218 -40.10 -0.65 4.60
N ILE A 219 -40.43 0.45 3.97
CA ILE A 219 -39.98 1.82 4.31
C ILE A 219 -40.43 2.17 5.74
N ALA A 220 -41.67 1.92 6.10
CA ALA A 220 -42.19 2.16 7.46
C ALA A 220 -41.44 1.36 8.52
N SER A 221 -41.16 0.08 8.25
CA SER A 221 -40.39 -0.79 9.12
C SER A 221 -38.94 -0.28 9.29
N MET A 222 -38.30 0.14 8.22
CA MET A 222 -36.94 0.72 8.26
C MET A 222 -36.95 2.03 9.07
N ALA A 223 -37.89 2.93 8.84
CA ALA A 223 -38.01 4.20 9.56
C ALA A 223 -38.16 3.96 11.08
N SER A 224 -39.03 3.03 11.49
CA SER A 224 -39.23 2.65 12.89
C SER A 224 -37.93 2.11 13.53
N ARG A 225 -37.20 1.25 12.84
CA ARG A 225 -35.92 0.71 13.34
C ARG A 225 -34.87 1.81 13.49
N LEU A 226 -34.77 2.70 12.52
CA LEU A 226 -33.82 3.83 12.57
C LEU A 226 -34.16 4.79 13.73
N GLN A 227 -35.44 5.05 13.97
CA GLN A 227 -35.89 5.85 15.10
C GLN A 227 -35.48 5.20 16.44
N GLY A 228 -35.67 3.89 16.62
CA GLY A 228 -35.25 3.18 17.82
C GLY A 228 -33.71 3.18 18.02
N VAL A 229 -32.92 3.15 16.94
CA VAL A 229 -31.47 3.32 17.02
C VAL A 229 -31.11 4.74 17.48
N ARG A 230 -31.75 5.77 16.92
CA ARG A 230 -31.57 7.16 17.30
C ARG A 230 -31.82 7.38 18.77
N GLU A 231 -32.94 6.93 19.29
CA GLU A 231 -33.31 7.07 20.71
C GLU A 231 -32.29 6.43 21.66
N ARG A 232 -31.78 5.24 21.31
CA ARG A 232 -30.73 4.58 22.09
C ARG A 232 -29.42 5.35 22.09
N LEU A 233 -29.06 5.97 20.97
CA LEU A 233 -27.84 6.80 20.87
C LEU A 233 -28.00 8.11 21.67
N GLU A 234 -29.15 8.76 21.61
CA GLU A 234 -29.47 9.96 22.39
C GLU A 234 -29.45 9.65 23.90
N ALA A 235 -30.06 8.54 24.32
CA ALA A 235 -30.00 8.08 25.70
C ALA A 235 -28.58 7.78 26.18
N ARG A 236 -27.69 7.32 25.28
CA ARG A 236 -26.26 7.09 25.62
C ARG A 236 -25.51 8.40 25.79
N LEU A 237 -25.78 9.41 24.96
CA LEU A 237 -25.14 10.74 25.05
C LEU A 237 -25.59 11.50 26.30
N SER A 238 -26.81 11.26 26.77
CA SER A 238 -27.37 11.91 27.97
C SER A 238 -26.85 11.31 29.30
N ARG A 239 -26.10 10.21 29.24
CA ARG A 239 -25.47 9.63 30.46
C ARG A 239 -24.19 10.40 30.77
N PRO A 240 -24.00 10.89 32.01
CA PRO A 240 -22.74 11.50 32.41
C PRO A 240 -21.61 10.47 32.24
N ILE A 241 -20.47 10.92 31.71
CA ILE A 241 -19.23 10.13 31.63
C ILE A 241 -18.74 9.94 33.06
N PRO A 242 -18.52 8.71 33.53
CA PRO A 242 -18.05 8.43 34.88
C PRO A 242 -16.65 8.97 35.10
#